data_b8e169133b33542477fb19cdbbf2b2a6
#
_entry.id   b8e169133b33542477fb19cdbbf2b2a6
#
_cell.length_a   1.000
_cell.length_b   1.000
_cell.length_c   1.000
_cell.angle_alpha   90.00
_cell.angle_beta   90.00
_cell.angle_gamma   90.00
#
_symmetry.space_group_name_H-M   'P 1'
#
loop_
_entity.id
_entity.type
_entity.pdbx_description
1 polymer ?
#
loop_
_entity_poly.entity_id
_entity_poly.type
_entity_poly.pdbx_seq_one_letter_code
_entity_poly.pdbx_strand_id
1 'polypeptide(L)'
;MKAVVELRQSYKLNVLLKVSGVRKATFFYTINKVDKDDKNEEIIKQIEEIYHQNKGRYGYRRILLELGNRGYRANHKKVKRIMSKLGIHGITPRGKYNSYKGDQNGTCKNLLLSKVVDERKHKTTYERDFSTTACNQKWTTDVSEFHIAAGKLYLSPILDMHNREIVSFNVSRSPNFAQTTDMLGKAFAKHGNLEGLILHSDQGWQYQMKFYHQELERRGIRQSMSRKGNCLDNSPMENFFGVMKNEMFYGHEYEFESLDELEKAIVAYIEYYNNERIMEKTKGLPPILYRQQSSNQLSC
;
A
#
# COMPACT_ATOMS: atom_id res chain seq x y z
N MET A 1 -2.16 13.26 -46.54
CA MET A 1 -2.25 14.14 -45.35
C MET A 1 -0.91 14.83 -45.04
N LYS A 2 0.21 14.10 -44.84
CA LYS A 2 1.55 14.70 -44.61
C LYS A 2 1.93 15.72 -45.68
N ALA A 3 1.80 15.36 -46.96
CA ALA A 3 2.08 16.27 -48.09
C ALA A 3 1.25 17.57 -48.06
N VAL A 4 -0.02 17.53 -47.59
CA VAL A 4 -0.84 18.74 -47.44
C VAL A 4 -0.31 19.66 -46.34
N VAL A 5 0.23 19.08 -45.27
CA VAL A 5 0.85 19.84 -44.16
C VAL A 5 2.14 20.52 -44.63
N GLU A 6 3.00 19.81 -45.34
CA GLU A 6 4.27 20.32 -45.88
C GLU A 6 4.04 21.44 -46.89
N LEU A 7 3.13 21.21 -47.83
CA LEU A 7 2.83 22.17 -48.89
C LEU A 7 2.04 23.41 -48.42
N ARG A 8 1.48 23.40 -47.21
CA ARG A 8 0.73 24.53 -46.65
C ARG A 8 1.58 25.79 -46.45
N GLN A 9 2.89 25.65 -46.38
CA GLN A 9 3.80 26.80 -46.30
C GLN A 9 3.87 27.56 -47.65
N SER A 10 3.67 26.86 -48.75
CA SER A 10 3.79 27.42 -50.11
C SER A 10 2.46 27.65 -50.83
N TYR A 11 1.38 26.98 -50.39
CA TYR A 11 0.08 27.03 -51.09
C TYR A 11 -1.09 27.23 -50.13
N LYS A 12 -2.15 27.89 -50.61
CA LYS A 12 -3.37 28.11 -49.81
C LYS A 12 -4.03 26.78 -49.47
N LEU A 13 -4.37 26.58 -48.21
CA LEU A 13 -4.96 25.34 -47.65
C LEU A 13 -6.20 24.86 -48.46
N ASN A 14 -7.08 25.78 -48.85
CA ASN A 14 -8.31 25.44 -49.60
C ASN A 14 -7.98 24.79 -50.97
N VAL A 15 -6.91 25.22 -51.64
CA VAL A 15 -6.47 24.64 -52.90
C VAL A 15 -5.93 23.23 -52.69
N LEU A 16 -5.08 23.06 -51.67
CA LEU A 16 -4.51 21.76 -51.33
C LEU A 16 -5.59 20.74 -50.93
N LEU A 17 -6.59 21.17 -50.15
CA LEU A 17 -7.70 20.32 -49.78
C LEU A 17 -8.57 19.90 -50.95
N LYS A 18 -8.80 20.82 -51.92
CA LYS A 18 -9.55 20.54 -53.15
C LYS A 18 -8.80 19.53 -54.02
N VAL A 19 -7.50 19.70 -54.21
CA VAL A 19 -6.65 18.79 -54.99
C VAL A 19 -6.48 17.43 -54.33
N SER A 20 -6.30 17.38 -53.00
CA SER A 20 -6.11 16.14 -52.26
C SER A 20 -7.41 15.36 -51.98
N GLY A 21 -8.58 15.94 -52.25
CA GLY A 21 -9.87 15.34 -51.92
C GLY A 21 -10.16 15.24 -50.42
N VAL A 22 -9.31 15.83 -49.56
CA VAL A 22 -9.44 15.76 -48.12
C VAL A 22 -10.43 16.79 -47.59
N ARG A 23 -11.45 16.36 -46.82
CA ARG A 23 -12.42 17.28 -46.20
C ARG A 23 -11.71 18.14 -45.14
N LYS A 24 -12.04 19.43 -45.08
CA LYS A 24 -11.47 20.41 -44.15
C LYS A 24 -11.57 19.94 -42.67
N ALA A 25 -12.72 19.37 -42.28
CA ALA A 25 -12.92 18.82 -40.93
C ALA A 25 -11.96 17.66 -40.65
N THR A 26 -11.76 16.74 -41.59
CA THR A 26 -10.83 15.61 -41.49
C THR A 26 -9.39 16.09 -41.35
N PHE A 27 -9.01 17.13 -42.14
CA PHE A 27 -7.69 17.72 -42.04
C PHE A 27 -7.39 18.29 -40.65
N PHE A 28 -8.26 19.17 -40.14
CA PHE A 28 -8.07 19.73 -38.78
C PHE A 28 -8.18 18.70 -37.68
N TYR A 29 -9.06 17.69 -37.82
CA TYR A 29 -9.12 16.58 -36.86
C TYR A 29 -7.80 15.83 -36.78
N THR A 30 -7.18 15.55 -37.98
CA THR A 30 -5.91 14.79 -38.03
C THR A 30 -4.74 15.61 -37.45
N ILE A 31 -4.64 16.91 -37.79
CA ILE A 31 -3.59 17.80 -37.27
C ILE A 31 -3.74 17.92 -35.74
N ASN A 32 -4.95 18.21 -35.24
CA ASN A 32 -5.20 18.31 -33.83
C ASN A 32 -4.96 17.00 -33.10
N LYS A 33 -5.03 15.85 -33.76
CA LYS A 33 -4.70 14.55 -33.20
C LYS A 33 -3.18 14.37 -33.10
N VAL A 34 -2.41 14.76 -34.10
CA VAL A 34 -0.93 14.75 -34.10
C VAL A 34 -0.41 15.68 -33.02
N ASP A 35 -0.88 16.93 -32.93
CA ASP A 35 -0.52 17.87 -31.86
C ASP A 35 -0.86 17.36 -30.46
N LYS A 36 -1.94 16.57 -30.34
CA LYS A 36 -2.29 15.93 -29.05
C LYS A 36 -1.40 14.74 -28.70
N ASP A 37 -0.92 14.01 -29.68
CA ASP A 37 -0.01 12.89 -29.48
C ASP A 37 1.37 13.42 -29.06
N ASP A 38 1.90 14.49 -29.68
CA ASP A 38 3.14 15.15 -29.25
C ASP A 38 3.05 15.71 -27.82
N LYS A 39 1.94 16.36 -27.45
CA LYS A 39 1.70 16.83 -26.08
C LYS A 39 1.57 15.71 -25.04
N ASN A 40 1.36 14.47 -25.46
CA ASN A 40 1.26 13.32 -24.57
C ASN A 40 2.58 12.55 -24.46
N GLU A 41 3.53 12.77 -25.36
CA GLU A 41 4.77 12.01 -25.42
C GLU A 41 5.54 12.05 -24.09
N GLU A 42 5.70 13.24 -23.52
CA GLU A 42 6.35 13.39 -22.21
C GLU A 42 5.61 12.66 -21.10
N ILE A 43 4.27 12.75 -21.05
CA ILE A 43 3.48 12.03 -20.04
C ILE A 43 3.55 10.53 -20.24
N ILE A 44 3.59 10.05 -21.48
CA ILE A 44 3.75 8.63 -21.81
C ILE A 44 5.09 8.14 -21.28
N LYS A 45 6.17 8.86 -21.58
CA LYS A 45 7.53 8.55 -21.10
C LYS A 45 7.59 8.50 -19.56
N GLN A 46 6.98 9.48 -18.89
CA GLN A 46 6.93 9.49 -17.43
C GLN A 46 6.12 8.32 -16.85
N ILE A 47 5.02 7.92 -17.49
CA ILE A 47 4.23 6.75 -17.08
C ILE A 47 5.04 5.47 -17.18
N GLU A 48 5.77 5.27 -18.28
CA GLU A 48 6.63 4.10 -18.50
C GLU A 48 7.77 4.07 -17.48
N GLU A 49 8.43 5.21 -17.26
CA GLU A 49 9.52 5.34 -16.29
C GLU A 49 9.05 5.00 -14.88
N ILE A 50 7.95 5.61 -14.40
CA ILE A 50 7.38 5.32 -13.08
C ILE A 50 7.00 3.84 -12.95
N TYR A 51 6.41 3.26 -14.00
CA TYR A 51 6.01 1.85 -13.99
C TYR A 51 7.21 0.92 -13.85
N HIS A 52 8.29 1.14 -14.62
CA HIS A 52 9.49 0.31 -14.59
C HIS A 52 10.31 0.51 -13.31
N GLN A 53 10.48 1.74 -12.83
CA GLN A 53 11.14 2.04 -11.56
C GLN A 53 10.48 1.30 -10.39
N ASN A 54 9.15 1.16 -10.43
CA ASN A 54 8.38 0.43 -9.41
C ASN A 54 8.13 -1.04 -9.76
N LYS A 55 8.91 -1.63 -10.69
CA LYS A 55 8.85 -3.06 -11.06
C LYS A 55 7.43 -3.52 -11.43
N GLY A 56 6.63 -2.69 -12.10
CA GLY A 56 5.25 -2.99 -12.48
C GLY A 56 4.22 -3.01 -11.34
N ARG A 57 4.62 -2.65 -10.12
CA ARG A 57 3.75 -2.70 -8.92
C ARG A 57 2.64 -1.64 -8.92
N TYR A 58 2.84 -0.52 -9.66
CA TYR A 58 1.91 0.62 -9.63
C TYR A 58 0.81 0.51 -10.69
N GLY A 59 -0.45 0.52 -10.22
CA GLY A 59 -1.61 0.76 -11.06
C GLY A 59 -1.83 2.26 -11.33
N TYR A 60 -2.79 2.58 -12.21
CA TYR A 60 -3.02 3.96 -12.68
C TYR A 60 -3.21 5.00 -11.56
N ARG A 61 -3.75 4.64 -10.40
CA ARG A 61 -3.95 5.58 -9.28
C ARG A 61 -2.62 6.04 -8.69
N ARG A 62 -1.68 5.10 -8.44
CA ARG A 62 -0.36 5.45 -7.92
C ARG A 62 0.49 6.15 -8.97
N ILE A 63 0.40 5.74 -10.23
CA ILE A 63 1.05 6.46 -11.34
C ILE A 63 0.54 7.90 -11.42
N LEU A 64 -0.77 8.12 -11.26
CA LEU A 64 -1.34 9.47 -11.24
C LEU A 64 -0.81 10.32 -10.08
N LEU A 65 -0.72 9.74 -8.87
CA LEU A 65 -0.15 10.41 -7.70
C LEU A 65 1.32 10.78 -7.93
N GLU A 66 2.12 9.84 -8.44
CA GLU A 66 3.53 10.06 -8.70
C GLU A 66 3.77 11.07 -9.84
N LEU A 67 2.95 11.09 -10.87
CA LEU A 67 2.95 12.16 -11.86
C LEU A 67 2.72 13.51 -11.20
N GLY A 68 1.78 13.60 -10.25
CA GLY A 68 1.54 14.80 -9.46
C GLY A 68 2.76 15.23 -8.63
N ASN A 69 3.43 14.30 -7.97
CA ASN A 69 4.66 14.53 -7.22
C ASN A 69 5.78 15.07 -8.13
N ARG A 70 5.85 14.62 -9.39
CA ARG A 70 6.79 15.11 -10.41
C ARG A 70 6.35 16.41 -11.10
N GLY A 71 5.24 17.02 -10.68
CA GLY A 71 4.72 18.28 -11.23
C GLY A 71 3.86 18.14 -12.49
N TYR A 72 3.56 16.92 -12.95
CA TYR A 72 2.72 16.70 -14.13
C TYR A 72 1.23 16.66 -13.76
N ARG A 73 0.42 17.45 -14.47
CA ARG A 73 -1.04 17.44 -14.33
C ARG A 73 -1.68 16.50 -15.34
N ALA A 74 -2.30 15.45 -14.88
CA ALA A 74 -3.02 14.48 -15.73
C ALA A 74 -4.37 14.11 -15.10
N ASN A 75 -5.34 13.73 -15.97
CA ASN A 75 -6.60 13.17 -15.49
C ASN A 75 -6.48 11.64 -15.40
N HIS A 76 -7.10 11.04 -14.38
CA HIS A 76 -7.07 9.58 -14.16
C HIS A 76 -7.54 8.78 -15.38
N LYS A 77 -8.55 9.27 -16.14
CA LYS A 77 -9.02 8.63 -17.40
C LYS A 77 -7.93 8.64 -18.47
N LYS A 78 -7.12 9.73 -18.56
CA LYS A 78 -6.00 9.84 -19.49
C LYS A 78 -4.92 8.84 -19.14
N VAL A 79 -4.49 8.78 -17.87
CA VAL A 79 -3.45 7.84 -17.41
C VAL A 79 -3.89 6.39 -17.64
N LYS A 80 -5.13 6.02 -17.22
CA LYS A 80 -5.67 4.68 -17.46
C LYS A 80 -5.67 4.29 -18.95
N ARG A 81 -6.08 5.22 -19.84
CA ARG A 81 -6.10 4.98 -21.30
C ARG A 81 -4.70 4.79 -21.87
N ILE A 82 -3.72 5.58 -21.42
CA ILE A 82 -2.32 5.46 -21.87
C ILE A 82 -1.76 4.11 -21.41
N MET A 83 -1.88 3.75 -20.15
CA MET A 83 -1.44 2.46 -19.63
C MET A 83 -2.05 1.28 -20.38
N SER A 84 -3.37 1.36 -20.68
CA SER A 84 -4.06 0.33 -21.48
C SER A 84 -3.52 0.23 -22.91
N LYS A 85 -3.16 1.36 -23.54
CA LYS A 85 -2.52 1.36 -24.88
C LYS A 85 -1.12 0.76 -24.87
N LEU A 86 -0.36 0.97 -23.78
CA LEU A 86 0.98 0.41 -23.59
C LEU A 86 0.94 -1.06 -23.13
N GLY A 87 -0.25 -1.61 -22.87
CA GLY A 87 -0.40 -2.98 -22.35
C GLY A 87 0.12 -3.18 -20.92
N ILE A 88 0.31 -2.09 -20.16
CA ILE A 88 0.84 -2.14 -18.79
C ILE A 88 -0.28 -2.00 -17.75
N HIS A 89 -0.21 -2.84 -16.72
CA HIS A 89 -1.19 -2.89 -15.64
C HIS A 89 -0.49 -3.10 -14.30
N GLY A 90 -1.05 -2.51 -13.23
CA GLY A 90 -0.56 -2.79 -11.89
C GLY A 90 -0.89 -4.22 -11.45
N ILE A 91 -0.16 -4.69 -10.44
CA ILE A 91 -0.36 -6.03 -9.88
C ILE A 91 -1.78 -6.14 -9.30
N THR A 92 -2.48 -7.22 -9.70
CA THR A 92 -3.81 -7.55 -9.19
C THR A 92 -3.71 -8.67 -8.15
N PRO A 93 -4.38 -8.56 -6.98
CA PRO A 93 -4.36 -9.61 -5.97
C PRO A 93 -4.83 -10.97 -6.50
N ARG A 94 -4.09 -12.04 -6.21
CA ARG A 94 -4.34 -13.40 -6.73
C ARG A 94 -5.04 -14.35 -5.75
N GLY A 95 -5.29 -13.96 -4.49
CA GLY A 95 -5.83 -14.88 -3.49
C GLY A 95 -6.72 -14.23 -2.44
N LYS A 96 -7.56 -15.05 -1.79
CA LYS A 96 -8.28 -14.68 -0.57
C LYS A 96 -7.47 -15.14 0.64
N TYR A 97 -7.31 -14.26 1.62
CA TYR A 97 -6.71 -14.60 2.91
C TYR A 97 -7.70 -15.43 3.74
N ASN A 98 -7.20 -16.50 4.36
CA ASN A 98 -7.96 -17.31 5.33
C ASN A 98 -7.36 -17.12 6.72
N SER A 99 -8.19 -16.68 7.69
CA SER A 99 -7.75 -16.49 9.07
C SER A 99 -7.78 -17.80 9.87
N TYR A 100 -6.84 -17.95 10.82
CA TYR A 100 -6.76 -19.07 11.75
C TYR A 100 -7.78 -18.92 12.90
N LYS A 101 -8.38 -20.03 13.34
CA LYS A 101 -9.30 -20.05 14.49
C LYS A 101 -8.57 -20.62 15.71
N GLY A 102 -8.07 -19.75 16.59
CA GLY A 102 -7.39 -20.13 17.85
C GLY A 102 -8.31 -20.30 19.06
N ASP A 103 -7.75 -20.78 20.21
CA ASP A 103 -8.45 -20.98 21.49
C ASP A 103 -8.57 -19.68 22.32
N GLN A 104 -9.50 -19.65 23.31
CA GLN A 104 -10.01 -18.42 23.95
C GLN A 104 -9.45 -18.11 25.35
N ASN A 105 -8.27 -18.57 25.73
CA ASN A 105 -7.71 -18.27 27.05
C ASN A 105 -6.80 -17.03 26.99
N GLY A 106 -7.11 -16.00 27.79
CA GLY A 106 -6.28 -14.79 27.89
C GLY A 106 -6.61 -13.67 26.88
N THR A 107 -7.85 -13.58 26.38
CA THR A 107 -8.25 -12.55 25.41
C THR A 107 -8.57 -11.21 26.05
N CYS A 108 -8.19 -10.12 25.42
CA CYS A 108 -8.52 -8.75 25.78
C CYS A 108 -9.71 -8.22 24.96
N LYS A 109 -10.35 -7.16 25.50
CA LYS A 109 -11.44 -6.48 24.79
C LYS A 109 -10.92 -5.83 23.50
N ASN A 110 -11.72 -5.88 22.44
CA ASN A 110 -11.45 -5.11 21.22
C ASN A 110 -11.75 -3.62 21.45
N LEU A 111 -10.71 -2.81 21.59
CA LEU A 111 -10.79 -1.36 21.81
C LEU A 111 -11.04 -0.55 20.53
N LEU A 112 -10.98 -1.21 19.36
CA LEU A 112 -11.22 -0.59 18.06
C LEU A 112 -12.67 -0.78 17.58
N LEU A 113 -13.55 -1.35 18.45
CA LEU A 113 -14.95 -1.55 18.15
C LEU A 113 -15.83 -0.64 19.00
N SER A 114 -16.74 0.08 18.32
CA SER A 114 -17.88 0.74 18.92
C SER A 114 -19.16 -0.05 18.64
N LYS A 115 -20.00 -0.18 19.66
CA LYS A 115 -21.33 -0.78 19.51
C LYS A 115 -22.28 0.30 19.06
N VAL A 116 -22.90 0.14 17.89
CA VAL A 116 -23.93 1.03 17.36
C VAL A 116 -25.29 0.30 17.44
N VAL A 117 -26.23 0.89 18.17
CA VAL A 117 -27.58 0.37 18.30
C VAL A 117 -28.52 1.19 17.41
N ASP A 118 -29.07 0.59 16.38
CA ASP A 118 -30.15 1.18 15.58
C ASP A 118 -31.49 0.83 16.25
N GLU A 119 -31.99 1.75 17.05
CA GLU A 119 -33.26 1.56 17.79
C GLU A 119 -34.46 1.33 16.87
N ARG A 120 -34.45 1.91 15.66
CA ARG A 120 -35.58 1.78 14.71
C ARG A 120 -35.63 0.36 14.10
N LYS A 121 -34.48 -0.29 13.95
CA LYS A 121 -34.38 -1.64 13.36
C LYS A 121 -34.16 -2.73 14.41
N HIS A 122 -34.12 -2.38 15.70
CA HIS A 122 -33.75 -3.30 16.80
C HIS A 122 -32.46 -4.09 16.48
N LYS A 123 -31.50 -3.47 15.78
CA LYS A 123 -30.28 -4.12 15.31
C LYS A 123 -29.07 -3.51 15.98
N THR A 124 -28.26 -4.37 16.59
CA THR A 124 -26.92 -4.00 17.05
C THR A 124 -25.90 -4.27 15.95
N THR A 125 -25.14 -3.25 15.58
CA THR A 125 -23.99 -3.35 14.68
C THR A 125 -22.72 -2.96 15.39
N TYR A 126 -21.58 -3.39 14.89
CA TYR A 126 -20.27 -3.00 15.42
C TYR A 126 -19.51 -2.27 14.32
N GLU A 127 -19.15 -1.03 14.60
CA GLU A 127 -18.31 -0.22 13.73
C GLU A 127 -16.84 -0.31 14.18
N ARG A 128 -15.93 -0.39 13.23
CA ARG A 128 -14.50 -0.44 13.46
C ARG A 128 -13.91 0.94 13.30
N ASP A 129 -13.18 1.39 14.31
CA ASP A 129 -12.50 2.68 14.29
C ASP A 129 -10.98 2.50 14.22
N PHE A 130 -10.44 2.58 12.99
CA PHE A 130 -9.00 2.64 12.70
C PHE A 130 -8.51 4.07 12.48
N SER A 131 -9.33 5.08 12.75
CA SER A 131 -8.96 6.48 12.60
C SER A 131 -7.92 6.90 13.64
N THR A 132 -7.03 7.78 13.25
CA THR A 132 -5.97 8.33 14.07
C THR A 132 -5.72 9.77 13.67
N THR A 133 -5.37 10.63 14.60
CA THR A 133 -5.00 12.03 14.34
C THR A 133 -3.48 12.23 14.31
N ALA A 134 -2.72 11.31 14.91
CA ALA A 134 -1.26 11.35 14.96
C ALA A 134 -0.67 9.93 14.91
N CYS A 135 0.62 9.85 14.62
CA CYS A 135 1.40 8.63 14.75
C CYS A 135 1.43 8.13 16.20
N ASN A 136 1.66 6.85 16.39
CA ASN A 136 1.79 6.20 17.69
C ASN A 136 0.51 6.23 18.57
N GLN A 137 -0.67 6.42 17.98
CA GLN A 137 -1.95 6.29 18.70
C GLN A 137 -2.52 4.87 18.62
N LYS A 138 -2.44 4.24 17.47
CA LYS A 138 -2.93 2.89 17.23
C LYS A 138 -1.93 2.14 16.36
N TRP A 139 -1.38 1.07 16.90
CA TRP A 139 -0.57 0.10 16.17
C TRP A 139 -1.31 -1.21 16.00
N THR A 140 -0.94 -1.98 15.00
CA THR A 140 -1.43 -3.35 14.83
C THR A 140 -0.29 -4.30 14.52
N THR A 141 -0.46 -5.54 14.92
CA THR A 141 0.50 -6.63 14.71
C THR A 141 -0.22 -7.92 14.36
N ASP A 142 0.47 -8.80 13.66
CA ASP A 142 0.04 -10.16 13.32
C ASP A 142 1.26 -10.96 12.86
N VAL A 143 1.13 -12.27 12.68
CA VAL A 143 2.18 -13.12 12.13
C VAL A 143 1.74 -13.71 10.81
N SER A 144 2.57 -13.62 9.78
CA SER A 144 2.31 -14.22 8.47
C SER A 144 3.39 -15.21 8.07
N GLU A 145 2.96 -16.39 7.61
CA GLU A 145 3.82 -17.44 7.07
C GLU A 145 4.13 -17.18 5.60
N PHE A 146 5.39 -17.42 5.22
CA PHE A 146 5.90 -17.50 3.85
C PHE A 146 6.49 -18.90 3.65
N HIS A 147 6.02 -19.62 2.64
CA HIS A 147 6.41 -21.01 2.38
C HIS A 147 7.00 -21.15 0.98
N ILE A 148 8.24 -21.64 0.90
CA ILE A 148 8.96 -21.98 -0.33
C ILE A 148 9.41 -23.45 -0.26
N ALA A 149 9.98 -23.97 -1.33
CA ALA A 149 10.48 -25.36 -1.36
C ALA A 149 11.52 -25.65 -0.26
N ALA A 150 12.36 -24.65 0.08
CA ALA A 150 13.40 -24.77 1.13
C ALA A 150 12.86 -24.70 2.57
N GLY A 151 11.54 -24.43 2.79
CA GLY A 151 10.94 -24.38 4.12
C GLY A 151 10.05 -23.16 4.34
N LYS A 152 9.96 -22.71 5.61
CA LYS A 152 9.05 -21.64 6.04
C LYS A 152 9.77 -20.53 6.75
N LEU A 153 9.30 -19.29 6.53
CA LEU A 153 9.62 -18.12 7.34
C LEU A 153 8.35 -17.49 7.89
N TYR A 154 8.47 -16.91 9.06
CA TYR A 154 7.39 -16.21 9.77
C TYR A 154 7.78 -14.75 9.96
N LEU A 155 6.98 -13.85 9.41
CA LEU A 155 7.16 -12.41 9.57
C LEU A 155 6.17 -11.88 10.61
N SER A 156 6.70 -11.21 11.64
CA SER A 156 5.92 -10.53 12.68
C SER A 156 6.23 -9.03 12.65
N PRO A 157 5.41 -8.19 12.01
CA PRO A 157 5.57 -6.75 11.95
C PRO A 157 4.65 -6.01 12.92
N ILE A 158 5.03 -4.79 13.30
CA ILE A 158 4.15 -3.78 13.89
C ILE A 158 3.90 -2.68 12.84
N LEU A 159 2.64 -2.39 12.56
CA LEU A 159 2.21 -1.34 11.64
C LEU A 159 1.52 -0.20 12.41
N ASP A 160 1.98 1.03 12.19
CA ASP A 160 1.28 2.23 12.66
C ASP A 160 0.05 2.50 11.76
N MET A 161 -1.13 2.58 12.36
CA MET A 161 -2.38 2.76 11.61
C MET A 161 -2.51 4.17 11.01
N HIS A 162 -1.75 5.16 11.50
CA HIS A 162 -1.79 6.54 11.01
C HIS A 162 -1.10 6.67 9.66
N ASN A 163 0.20 6.45 9.64
CA ASN A 163 1.04 6.65 8.46
C ASN A 163 1.33 5.36 7.68
N ARG A 164 0.86 4.20 8.15
CA ARG A 164 1.09 2.88 7.55
C ARG A 164 2.53 2.39 7.59
N GLU A 165 3.38 3.00 8.39
CA GLU A 165 4.77 2.56 8.57
C GLU A 165 4.84 1.20 9.25
N ILE A 166 5.72 0.33 8.76
CA ILE A 166 6.19 -0.81 9.54
C ILE A 166 7.22 -0.29 10.53
N VAL A 167 6.77 -0.12 11.77
CA VAL A 167 7.55 0.47 12.88
C VAL A 167 8.73 -0.41 13.25
N SER A 168 8.47 -1.70 13.35
CA SER A 168 9.45 -2.77 13.60
C SER A 168 8.96 -4.08 13.04
N PHE A 169 9.86 -5.04 12.91
CA PHE A 169 9.52 -6.41 12.51
C PHE A 169 10.60 -7.40 12.97
N ASN A 170 10.22 -8.68 12.98
CA ASN A 170 11.14 -9.80 13.10
C ASN A 170 10.79 -10.87 12.08
N VAL A 171 11.82 -11.50 11.50
CA VAL A 171 11.69 -12.69 10.63
C VAL A 171 12.28 -13.87 11.38
N SER A 172 11.58 -15.00 11.42
CA SER A 172 12.02 -16.21 12.12
C SER A 172 11.70 -17.47 11.31
N ARG A 173 12.50 -18.51 11.51
CA ARG A 173 12.27 -19.84 10.91
C ARG A 173 11.23 -20.67 11.65
N SER A 174 10.83 -20.24 12.85
CA SER A 174 9.77 -20.87 13.65
C SER A 174 8.93 -19.82 14.34
N PRO A 175 7.60 -20.03 14.47
CA PRO A 175 6.73 -19.13 15.22
C PRO A 175 6.96 -19.35 16.72
N ASN A 176 7.83 -18.55 17.31
CA ASN A 176 8.16 -18.62 18.74
C ASN A 176 7.96 -17.28 19.43
N PHE A 177 7.91 -17.31 20.77
CA PHE A 177 7.68 -16.11 21.55
C PHE A 177 8.84 -15.10 21.47
N ALA A 178 10.08 -15.57 21.25
CA ALA A 178 11.26 -14.70 21.08
C ALA A 178 11.11 -13.77 19.88
N GLN A 179 10.45 -14.20 18.81
CA GLN A 179 10.13 -13.37 17.64
C GLN A 179 9.30 -12.15 18.04
N THR A 180 8.25 -12.36 18.84
CA THR A 180 7.36 -11.27 19.26
C THR A 180 8.07 -10.33 20.24
N THR A 181 8.89 -10.86 21.16
CA THR A 181 9.67 -10.05 22.12
C THR A 181 10.72 -9.19 21.44
N ASP A 182 11.46 -9.72 20.47
CA ASP A 182 12.45 -8.97 19.71
C ASP A 182 11.79 -7.84 18.90
N MET A 183 10.68 -8.15 18.23
CA MET A 183 9.88 -7.17 17.48
C MET A 183 9.43 -6.01 18.39
N LEU A 184 8.87 -6.31 19.57
CA LEU A 184 8.48 -5.30 20.56
C LEU A 184 9.66 -4.48 21.06
N GLY A 185 10.78 -5.14 21.39
CA GLY A 185 12.01 -4.49 21.84
C GLY A 185 12.52 -3.46 20.84
N LYS A 186 12.55 -3.82 19.56
CA LYS A 186 12.92 -2.91 18.45
C LYS A 186 11.97 -1.72 18.35
N ALA A 187 10.65 -1.95 18.46
CA ALA A 187 9.66 -0.87 18.41
C ALA A 187 9.83 0.11 19.58
N PHE A 188 10.04 -0.40 20.77
CA PHE A 188 10.20 0.40 21.98
C PHE A 188 11.53 1.16 22.03
N ALA A 189 12.60 0.61 21.46
CA ALA A 189 13.87 1.31 21.30
C ALA A 189 13.77 2.48 20.32
N LYS A 190 12.95 2.33 19.29
CA LYS A 190 12.73 3.37 18.27
C LYS A 190 11.85 4.52 18.76
N HIS A 191 10.88 4.24 19.64
CA HIS A 191 9.87 5.20 20.11
C HIS A 191 9.85 5.24 21.65
N GLY A 192 10.24 6.38 22.24
CA GLY A 192 10.41 6.51 23.69
C GLY A 192 9.11 6.48 24.49
N ASN A 193 8.21 7.46 24.27
CA ASN A 193 6.94 7.55 25.00
C ASN A 193 5.80 6.96 24.16
N LEU A 194 5.18 5.91 24.67
CA LEU A 194 4.07 5.19 24.04
C LEU A 194 2.85 5.10 24.97
N GLU A 195 2.79 5.93 26.01
CA GLU A 195 1.67 5.97 26.93
C GLU A 195 0.35 6.25 26.21
N GLY A 196 -0.65 5.42 26.47
CA GLY A 196 -1.97 5.50 25.86
C GLY A 196 -2.08 4.88 24.46
N LEU A 197 -0.96 4.47 23.84
CA LEU A 197 -0.98 3.72 22.57
C LEU A 197 -1.89 2.49 22.68
N ILE A 198 -2.69 2.23 21.66
CA ILE A 198 -3.42 0.97 21.52
C ILE A 198 -2.62 0.05 20.60
N LEU A 199 -2.17 -1.10 21.12
CA LEU A 199 -1.58 -2.17 20.32
C LEU A 199 -2.62 -3.27 20.08
N HIS A 200 -3.07 -3.38 18.82
CA HIS A 200 -4.09 -4.32 18.40
C HIS A 200 -3.49 -5.56 17.73
N SER A 201 -4.01 -6.73 18.04
CA SER A 201 -3.61 -8.00 17.43
C SER A 201 -4.82 -8.91 17.20
N ASP A 202 -4.61 -10.03 16.53
CA ASP A 202 -5.52 -11.16 16.61
C ASP A 202 -5.44 -11.86 18.00
N GLN A 203 -6.13 -13.01 18.14
CA GLN A 203 -6.09 -13.82 19.36
C GLN A 203 -4.97 -14.88 19.33
N GLY A 204 -3.88 -14.63 18.63
CA GLY A 204 -2.72 -15.54 18.60
C GLY A 204 -2.16 -15.78 20.01
N TRP A 205 -1.70 -17.01 20.27
CA TRP A 205 -1.20 -17.43 21.57
C TRP A 205 -0.05 -16.53 22.09
N GLN A 206 0.80 -16.03 21.20
CA GLN A 206 1.94 -15.16 21.53
C GLN A 206 1.50 -13.85 22.19
N TYR A 207 0.33 -13.32 21.82
CA TYR A 207 -0.23 -12.08 22.37
C TYR A 207 -1.01 -12.29 23.66
N GLN A 208 -1.25 -13.55 24.06
CA GLN A 208 -1.92 -13.96 25.30
C GLN A 208 -0.92 -14.29 26.43
N MET A 209 0.37 -14.26 26.13
CA MET A 209 1.42 -14.57 27.10
C MET A 209 1.51 -13.49 28.20
N LYS A 210 1.64 -13.91 29.46
CA LYS A 210 1.74 -13.02 30.62
C LYS A 210 2.85 -11.96 30.45
N PHE A 211 3.99 -12.36 29.93
CA PHE A 211 5.11 -11.45 29.68
C PHE A 211 4.72 -10.35 28.68
N TYR A 212 3.97 -10.69 27.62
CA TYR A 212 3.49 -9.71 26.63
C TYR A 212 2.60 -8.65 27.29
N HIS A 213 1.63 -9.07 28.11
CA HIS A 213 0.76 -8.16 28.85
C HIS A 213 1.56 -7.24 29.77
N GLN A 214 2.50 -7.81 30.57
CA GLN A 214 3.34 -7.04 31.49
C GLN A 214 4.23 -6.01 30.79
N GLU A 215 4.80 -6.35 29.63
CA GLU A 215 5.62 -5.43 28.85
C GLU A 215 4.81 -4.26 28.26
N LEU A 216 3.57 -4.47 27.87
CA LEU A 216 2.68 -3.41 27.42
C LEU A 216 2.24 -2.52 28.58
N GLU A 217 1.79 -3.13 29.68
CA GLU A 217 1.33 -2.43 30.89
C GLU A 217 2.42 -1.53 31.47
N ARG A 218 3.67 -2.03 31.57
CA ARG A 218 4.82 -1.27 32.05
C ARG A 218 5.11 0.02 31.26
N ARG A 219 4.62 0.11 30.02
CA ARG A 219 4.76 1.27 29.12
C ARG A 219 3.48 2.07 28.96
N GLY A 220 2.44 1.76 29.70
CA GLY A 220 1.13 2.40 29.56
C GLY A 220 0.45 2.10 28.23
N ILE A 221 0.85 1.01 27.55
CA ILE A 221 0.27 0.61 26.25
C ILE A 221 -0.99 -0.23 26.52
N ARG A 222 -2.07 0.12 25.87
CA ARG A 222 -3.35 -0.56 25.98
C ARG A 222 -3.46 -1.70 24.96
N GLN A 223 -3.56 -2.92 25.45
CA GLN A 223 -3.76 -4.07 24.58
C GLN A 223 -5.20 -4.15 24.07
N SER A 224 -5.34 -4.51 22.78
CA SER A 224 -6.62 -4.73 22.11
C SER A 224 -6.54 -5.97 21.24
N MET A 225 -7.60 -6.79 21.22
CA MET A 225 -7.63 -8.00 20.40
C MET A 225 -8.88 -8.06 19.50
N SER A 226 -8.72 -8.58 18.30
CA SER A 226 -9.80 -8.90 17.37
C SER A 226 -10.78 -9.89 17.98
N ARG A 227 -12.04 -9.85 17.55
CA ARG A 227 -12.99 -10.93 17.87
C ARG A 227 -12.58 -12.21 17.17
N LYS A 228 -12.85 -13.35 17.81
CA LYS A 228 -12.53 -14.67 17.24
C LYS A 228 -13.10 -14.85 15.84
N GLY A 229 -12.23 -15.20 14.88
CA GLY A 229 -12.62 -15.45 13.49
C GLY A 229 -13.08 -14.22 12.69
N ASN A 230 -12.85 -13.01 13.21
CA ASN A 230 -13.17 -11.74 12.53
C ASN A 230 -11.90 -11.08 11.99
N CYS A 231 -11.44 -11.55 10.85
CA CYS A 231 -10.28 -11.00 10.15
C CYS A 231 -10.41 -9.49 9.87
N LEU A 232 -11.61 -9.01 9.59
CA LEU A 232 -11.86 -7.59 9.36
C LEU A 232 -11.49 -6.67 10.55
N ASP A 233 -11.39 -7.22 11.76
CA ASP A 233 -11.01 -6.44 12.93
C ASP A 233 -9.52 -6.06 12.91
N ASN A 234 -8.68 -6.78 12.11
CA ASN A 234 -7.26 -6.47 11.86
C ASN A 234 -6.96 -6.12 10.39
N SER A 235 -7.93 -5.56 9.70
CA SER A 235 -7.82 -5.27 8.25
C SER A 235 -6.63 -4.38 7.82
N PRO A 236 -6.08 -3.45 8.64
CA PRO A 236 -4.88 -2.73 8.25
C PRO A 236 -3.65 -3.62 8.07
N MET A 237 -3.47 -4.61 8.93
CA MET A 237 -2.36 -5.56 8.85
C MET A 237 -2.59 -6.60 7.74
N GLU A 238 -3.83 -7.10 7.59
CA GLU A 238 -4.17 -7.98 6.49
C GLU A 238 -3.94 -7.33 5.13
N ASN A 239 -4.26 -6.03 5.01
CA ASN A 239 -3.98 -5.27 3.80
C ASN A 239 -2.47 -5.18 3.53
N PHE A 240 -1.65 -4.95 4.55
CA PHE A 240 -0.19 -4.94 4.41
C PHE A 240 0.33 -6.28 3.90
N PHE A 241 -0.05 -7.40 4.55
CA PHE A 241 0.38 -8.72 4.12
C PHE A 241 -0.11 -9.07 2.71
N GLY A 242 -1.36 -8.73 2.40
CA GLY A 242 -1.91 -8.95 1.07
C GLY A 242 -1.12 -8.19 0.00
N VAL A 243 -0.80 -6.94 0.25
CA VAL A 243 0.01 -6.11 -0.67
C VAL A 243 1.42 -6.67 -0.80
N MET A 244 2.11 -6.95 0.31
CA MET A 244 3.45 -7.48 0.31
C MET A 244 3.55 -8.80 -0.45
N LYS A 245 2.67 -9.76 -0.11
CA LYS A 245 2.68 -11.09 -0.77
C LYS A 245 2.39 -10.99 -2.28
N ASN A 246 1.49 -10.10 -2.69
CA ASN A 246 1.21 -9.91 -4.13
C ASN A 246 2.33 -9.17 -4.87
N GLU A 247 3.05 -8.26 -4.22
CA GLU A 247 4.08 -7.44 -4.87
C GLU A 247 5.48 -8.10 -4.89
N MET A 248 5.75 -9.13 -4.02
CA MET A 248 7.08 -9.72 -3.94
C MET A 248 7.13 -11.25 -3.77
N PHE A 249 6.02 -11.91 -3.49
CA PHE A 249 6.04 -13.33 -3.15
C PHE A 249 5.18 -14.19 -4.09
N TYR A 250 3.87 -13.93 -4.21
CA TYR A 250 2.97 -14.80 -4.99
C TYR A 250 3.32 -14.82 -6.48
N GLY A 251 3.65 -16.03 -6.98
CA GLY A 251 4.10 -16.29 -8.34
C GLY A 251 5.60 -16.08 -8.53
N HIS A 252 6.34 -15.82 -7.45
CA HIS A 252 7.79 -15.67 -7.39
C HIS A 252 8.44 -16.64 -6.39
N GLU A 253 7.66 -17.56 -5.78
CA GLU A 253 8.14 -18.49 -4.75
C GLU A 253 9.30 -19.35 -5.23
N TYR A 254 9.32 -19.67 -6.52
CA TYR A 254 10.37 -20.48 -7.18
C TYR A 254 11.69 -19.71 -7.43
N GLU A 255 11.66 -18.38 -7.32
CA GLU A 255 12.88 -17.55 -7.49
C GLU A 255 13.78 -17.58 -6.24
N PHE A 256 13.25 -18.06 -5.10
CA PHE A 256 14.01 -18.15 -3.84
C PHE A 256 14.55 -19.56 -3.66
N GLU A 257 15.87 -19.71 -3.77
CA GLU A 257 16.57 -20.99 -3.60
C GLU A 257 16.78 -21.35 -2.12
N SER A 258 16.80 -20.34 -1.24
CA SER A 258 17.04 -20.51 0.19
C SER A 258 16.16 -19.61 1.07
N LEU A 259 16.02 -19.99 2.36
CA LEU A 259 15.36 -19.17 3.36
C LEU A 259 16.07 -17.84 3.60
N ASP A 260 17.40 -17.80 3.45
CA ASP A 260 18.20 -16.58 3.63
C ASP A 260 17.94 -15.57 2.49
N GLU A 261 17.73 -16.04 1.27
CA GLU A 261 17.33 -15.17 0.15
C GLU A 261 15.92 -14.61 0.35
N LEU A 262 14.98 -15.45 0.78
CA LEU A 262 13.63 -15.01 1.09
C LEU A 262 13.63 -13.98 2.24
N GLU A 263 14.44 -14.20 3.29
CA GLU A 263 14.57 -13.24 4.40
C GLU A 263 15.11 -11.90 3.91
N LYS A 264 16.18 -11.90 3.11
CA LYS A 264 16.71 -10.67 2.49
C LYS A 264 15.69 -9.95 1.64
N ALA A 265 14.90 -10.68 0.87
CA ALA A 265 13.82 -10.10 0.04
C ALA A 265 12.69 -9.48 0.89
N ILE A 266 12.32 -10.13 2.01
CA ILE A 266 11.36 -9.60 2.99
C ILE A 266 11.86 -8.28 3.59
N VAL A 267 13.12 -8.25 4.05
CA VAL A 267 13.74 -7.05 4.62
C VAL A 267 13.79 -5.93 3.58
N ALA A 268 14.32 -6.19 2.39
CA ALA A 268 14.40 -5.22 1.31
C ALA A 268 13.01 -4.69 0.89
N TYR A 269 11.99 -5.56 0.91
CA TYR A 269 10.62 -5.11 0.62
C TYR A 269 10.08 -4.17 1.69
N ILE A 270 10.33 -4.43 2.98
CA ILE A 270 9.88 -3.55 4.08
C ILE A 270 10.58 -2.19 3.99
N GLU A 271 11.86 -2.17 3.66
CA GLU A 271 12.60 -0.92 3.42
C GLU A 271 12.00 -0.13 2.25
N TYR A 272 11.77 -0.77 1.11
CA TYR A 272 11.06 -0.17 -0.03
C TYR A 272 9.66 0.32 0.38
N TYR A 273 8.88 -0.49 1.11
CA TYR A 273 7.54 -0.14 1.55
C TYR A 273 7.52 1.13 2.42
N ASN A 274 8.45 1.26 3.33
CA ASN A 274 8.53 2.38 4.26
C ASN A 274 9.08 3.67 3.62
N ASN A 275 10.06 3.55 2.70
CA ASN A 275 10.82 4.70 2.21
C ASN A 275 10.42 5.16 0.80
N GLU A 276 9.88 4.26 -0.03
CA GLU A 276 9.66 4.54 -1.45
C GLU A 276 8.20 4.33 -1.90
N ARG A 277 7.50 3.36 -1.29
CA ARG A 277 6.17 2.97 -1.73
C ARG A 277 5.11 4.00 -1.37
N ILE A 278 4.59 4.72 -2.37
CA ILE A 278 3.53 5.72 -2.16
C ILE A 278 2.15 5.09 -2.01
N MET A 279 1.24 5.78 -1.29
CA MET A 279 -0.12 5.32 -1.02
C MET A 279 -1.12 6.49 -1.09
N GLU A 280 -2.37 6.17 -1.44
CA GLU A 280 -3.47 7.16 -1.41
C GLU A 280 -3.71 7.70 0.01
N LYS A 281 -3.68 6.82 1.02
CA LYS A 281 -3.90 7.20 2.43
C LYS A 281 -2.87 8.19 2.96
N THR A 282 -1.65 8.12 2.49
CA THR A 282 -0.55 9.03 2.84
C THR A 282 -0.38 10.17 1.82
N LYS A 283 -1.44 10.51 1.09
CA LYS A 283 -1.48 11.61 0.10
C LYS A 283 -0.39 11.51 -0.98
N GLY A 284 -0.02 10.30 -1.37
CA GLY A 284 1.03 10.06 -2.39
C GLY A 284 2.44 10.07 -1.84
N LEU A 285 2.63 10.01 -0.53
CA LEU A 285 3.94 9.93 0.11
C LEU A 285 4.23 8.51 0.61
N PRO A 286 5.51 8.11 0.73
CA PRO A 286 5.90 6.94 1.49
C PRO A 286 5.62 7.12 3.00
N PRO A 287 5.42 6.02 3.77
CA PRO A 287 5.11 6.05 5.19
C PRO A 287 6.02 6.94 6.04
N ILE A 288 7.33 6.79 5.91
CA ILE A 288 8.30 7.56 6.71
C ILE A 288 8.25 9.03 6.38
N LEU A 289 8.19 9.40 5.10
CA LEU A 289 8.12 10.80 4.70
C LEU A 289 6.80 11.45 5.17
N TYR A 290 5.69 10.70 5.12
CA TYR A 290 4.41 11.17 5.64
C TYR A 290 4.48 11.41 7.17
N ARG A 291 5.15 10.53 7.95
CA ARG A 291 5.38 10.73 9.39
C ARG A 291 6.13 12.02 9.65
N GLN A 292 7.23 12.27 8.94
CA GLN A 292 8.06 13.46 9.10
C GLN A 292 7.26 14.74 8.84
N GLN A 293 6.47 14.78 7.77
CA GLN A 293 5.63 15.95 7.46
C GLN A 293 4.52 16.17 8.50
N SER A 294 3.89 15.07 8.99
CA SER A 294 2.85 15.15 10.01
C SER A 294 3.39 15.65 11.36
N SER A 295 4.62 15.28 11.72
CA SER A 295 5.26 15.73 12.96
C SER A 295 5.61 17.23 12.90
N ASN A 296 6.08 17.72 11.75
CA ASN A 296 6.40 19.13 11.56
C ASN A 296 5.15 20.04 11.61
N GLN A 297 3.99 19.53 11.18
CA GLN A 297 2.71 20.28 11.26
C GLN A 297 2.14 20.39 12.68
N LEU A 298 2.56 19.53 13.61
CA LEU A 298 2.16 19.60 15.03
C LEU A 298 3.09 20.49 15.88
N SER A 299 4.23 20.91 15.30
CA SER A 299 5.24 21.73 15.98
C SER A 299 5.16 23.23 15.60
N CYS A 300 4.23 23.60 14.73
CA CYS A 300 3.87 24.97 14.36
C CYS A 300 2.52 25.35 14.94
#